data_4bd87b1b85c4115566debfc1f5b4f20e
#
_entry.id   4bd87b1b85c4115566debfc1f5b4f20e
#
_cell.length_a   1.000
_cell.length_b   1.000
_cell.length_c   1.000
_cell.angle_alpha   90.00
_cell.angle_beta   90.00
_cell.angle_gamma   90.00
#
_symmetry.space_group_name_H-M   'P 1'
#
loop_
_entity.id
_entity.type
_entity.pdbx_description
1 polymer ?
#
loop_
_entity_poly.entity_id
_entity_poly.type
_entity_poly.pdbx_seq_one_letter_code
_entity_poly.pdbx_strand_id
1 'polypeptide(L)'
;MKKIIISFLIILNLSFFNHSYALFDVNAKTAILQDYFSGEILYEKEVDYKIYPASMTKIMTSIIAFDYLKRGEISLEDKFLISEEAWRLSKPGYSSMFIMENDEISVENLLKG
;
A
#
# COMPACT_ATOMS: atom_id res chain seq x y z
N MET A 1 40.31 9.51 -44.32
CA MET A 1 40.60 9.99 -42.95
C MET A 1 39.43 10.75 -42.32
N LYS A 2 38.85 11.81 -42.93
CA LYS A 2 37.74 12.58 -42.36
C LYS A 2 36.50 11.73 -42.00
N LYS A 3 36.08 10.77 -42.83
CA LYS A 3 34.94 9.88 -42.56
C LYS A 3 35.16 8.95 -41.39
N ILE A 4 36.37 8.47 -41.16
CA ILE A 4 36.74 7.62 -40.02
C ILE A 4 36.70 8.40 -38.72
N ILE A 5 37.15 9.68 -38.72
CA ILE A 5 37.12 10.54 -37.57
C ILE A 5 35.68 10.87 -37.17
N ILE A 6 34.80 11.16 -38.14
CA ILE A 6 33.38 11.42 -37.90
C ILE A 6 32.69 10.20 -37.32
N SER A 7 32.95 9.02 -37.88
CA SER A 7 32.39 7.75 -37.36
C SER A 7 32.84 7.47 -35.92
N PHE A 8 34.09 7.72 -35.59
CA PHE A 8 34.64 7.57 -34.24
C PHE A 8 34.03 8.53 -33.24
N LEU A 9 33.82 9.80 -33.65
CA LEU A 9 33.14 10.82 -32.84
C LEU A 9 31.67 10.47 -32.54
N ILE A 10 30.95 9.86 -33.48
CA ILE A 10 29.56 9.41 -33.27
C ILE A 10 29.52 8.23 -32.31
N ILE A 11 30.43 7.26 -32.43
CA ILE A 11 30.51 6.12 -31.53
C ILE A 11 30.87 6.57 -30.09
N LEU A 12 31.78 7.53 -29.98
CA LEU A 12 32.18 8.10 -28.67
C LEU A 12 31.01 8.78 -27.96
N ASN A 13 30.14 9.51 -28.67
CA ASN A 13 28.97 10.14 -28.08
C ASN A 13 27.91 9.14 -27.61
N LEU A 14 27.74 8.00 -28.30
CA LEU A 14 26.80 6.97 -27.89
C LEU A 14 27.21 6.24 -26.60
N SER A 15 28.50 6.29 -26.24
CA SER A 15 29.04 5.66 -25.02
C SER A 15 28.78 6.47 -23.73
N PHE A 16 28.33 7.74 -23.85
CA PHE A 16 28.07 8.61 -22.71
C PHE A 16 26.62 8.61 -22.22
N PHE A 17 25.73 7.83 -22.82
CA PHE A 17 24.41 7.60 -22.25
C PHE A 17 24.51 6.60 -21.09
N ASN A 18 25.27 6.96 -20.05
CA ASN A 18 25.14 6.32 -18.76
C ASN A 18 23.78 6.72 -18.19
N HIS A 19 22.84 5.78 -18.15
CA HIS A 19 21.64 5.93 -17.34
C HIS A 19 22.11 5.98 -15.89
N SER A 20 22.22 7.19 -15.34
CA SER A 20 22.42 7.36 -13.91
C SER A 20 21.12 6.96 -13.22
N TYR A 21 21.04 5.72 -12.80
CA TYR A 21 20.03 5.34 -11.82
C TYR A 21 20.40 6.03 -10.51
N ALA A 22 19.62 7.02 -10.10
CA ALA A 22 19.72 7.53 -8.75
C ALA A 22 19.46 6.35 -7.80
N LEU A 23 20.47 5.96 -7.05
CA LEU A 23 20.36 4.89 -6.05
C LEU A 23 19.54 5.45 -4.88
N PHE A 24 18.20 5.43 -5.05
CA PHE A 24 17.29 5.80 -4.01
C PHE A 24 17.11 4.55 -3.12
N ASP A 25 17.74 4.55 -1.94
CA ASP A 25 17.56 3.47 -0.97
C ASP A 25 16.63 3.93 0.15
N VAL A 26 15.62 3.12 0.42
CA VAL A 26 14.65 3.35 1.49
C VAL A 26 15.04 2.51 2.69
N ASN A 27 15.08 3.12 3.88
CA ASN A 27 15.29 2.40 5.14
C ASN A 27 14.02 1.61 5.54
N ALA A 28 13.68 0.65 4.69
CA ALA A 28 12.60 -0.31 4.91
C ALA A 28 13.05 -1.69 4.42
N LYS A 29 12.48 -2.75 4.99
CA LYS A 29 12.77 -4.13 4.57
C LYS A 29 12.24 -4.42 3.18
N THR A 30 11.02 -3.94 2.91
CA THR A 30 10.36 -4.03 1.61
C THR A 30 9.82 -2.67 1.23
N ALA A 31 9.80 -2.32 -0.04
CA ALA A 31 9.18 -1.10 -0.52
C ALA A 31 8.71 -1.25 -1.97
N ILE A 32 7.65 -0.55 -2.31
CA ILE A 32 7.18 -0.36 -3.67
C ILE A 32 6.73 1.09 -3.84
N LEU A 33 7.13 1.72 -4.93
CA LEU A 33 6.66 3.03 -5.34
C LEU A 33 5.99 2.90 -6.70
N GLN A 34 4.74 3.30 -6.77
CA GLN A 34 3.94 3.24 -7.99
C GLN A 34 3.43 4.62 -8.35
N ASP A 35 3.48 4.98 -9.62
CA ASP A 35 2.79 6.16 -10.11
C ASP A 35 1.28 5.97 -10.02
N TYR A 36 0.60 6.94 -9.41
CA TYR A 36 -0.83 6.84 -9.13
C TYR A 36 -1.70 6.83 -10.40
N PHE A 37 -1.28 7.54 -11.45
CA PHE A 37 -2.08 7.69 -12.66
C PHE A 37 -1.80 6.61 -13.70
N SER A 38 -0.54 6.30 -13.93
CA SER A 38 -0.13 5.31 -14.94
C SER A 38 -0.13 3.87 -14.41
N GLY A 39 0.00 3.68 -13.09
CA GLY A 39 0.22 2.38 -12.47
C GLY A 39 1.65 1.86 -12.67
N GLU A 40 2.56 2.65 -13.25
CA GLU A 40 3.95 2.27 -13.47
C GLU A 40 4.69 2.11 -12.14
N ILE A 41 5.47 1.04 -12.02
CA ILE A 41 6.32 0.81 -10.86
C ILE A 41 7.62 1.58 -11.03
N LEU A 42 7.82 2.58 -10.18
CA LEU A 42 8.97 3.48 -10.21
C LEU A 42 10.14 2.98 -9.36
N TYR A 43 9.86 2.16 -8.35
CA TYR A 43 10.86 1.59 -7.45
C TYR A 43 10.34 0.33 -6.78
N GLU A 44 11.21 -0.65 -6.63
CA GLU A 44 10.93 -1.91 -5.93
C GLU A 44 12.11 -2.29 -5.03
N LYS A 45 11.79 -2.78 -3.84
CA LYS A 45 12.76 -3.37 -2.90
C LYS A 45 12.12 -4.58 -2.24
N GLU A 46 12.67 -5.78 -2.50
CA GLU A 46 12.24 -7.04 -1.89
C GLU A 46 10.71 -7.23 -1.90
N VAL A 47 10.03 -6.93 -3.04
CA VAL A 47 8.56 -6.89 -3.15
C VAL A 47 7.91 -8.25 -2.90
N ASP A 48 8.58 -9.33 -3.22
CA ASP A 48 8.09 -10.70 -3.01
C ASP A 48 8.39 -11.25 -1.60
N TYR A 49 9.10 -10.47 -0.78
CA TYR A 49 9.41 -10.90 0.57
C TYR A 49 8.14 -10.91 1.44
N LYS A 50 7.82 -12.07 2.02
CA LYS A 50 6.66 -12.23 2.88
C LYS A 50 6.85 -11.49 4.21
N ILE A 51 5.97 -10.53 4.47
CA ILE A 51 5.94 -9.75 5.71
C ILE A 51 4.64 -10.00 6.47
N TYR A 52 4.68 -9.74 7.77
CA TYR A 52 3.46 -9.61 8.58
C TYR A 52 2.97 -8.17 8.45
N PRO A 53 1.80 -7.93 7.82
CA PRO A 53 1.32 -6.57 7.56
C PRO A 53 0.89 -5.82 8.82
N ALA A 54 0.68 -6.51 9.94
CA ALA A 54 0.19 -5.93 11.19
C ALA A 54 -1.06 -5.06 10.94
N SER A 55 -1.09 -3.82 11.44
CA SER A 55 -2.24 -2.91 11.25
C SER A 55 -2.53 -2.53 9.80
N MET A 56 -1.60 -2.73 8.86
CA MET A 56 -1.89 -2.54 7.43
C MET A 56 -2.98 -3.48 6.90
N THR A 57 -3.27 -4.59 7.60
CA THR A 57 -4.41 -5.47 7.30
C THR A 57 -5.73 -4.70 7.32
N LYS A 58 -5.87 -3.66 8.14
CA LYS A 58 -7.06 -2.80 8.20
C LYS A 58 -7.35 -2.09 6.89
N ILE A 59 -6.31 -1.77 6.10
CA ILE A 59 -6.47 -1.17 4.77
C ILE A 59 -7.25 -2.13 3.85
N MET A 60 -6.91 -3.42 3.85
CA MET A 60 -7.62 -4.42 3.06
C MET A 60 -9.07 -4.59 3.55
N THR A 61 -9.28 -4.62 4.86
CA THR A 61 -10.64 -4.67 5.44
C THR A 61 -11.48 -3.48 4.98
N SER A 62 -10.91 -2.27 4.98
CA SER A 62 -11.59 -1.06 4.51
C SER A 62 -11.91 -1.12 3.01
N ILE A 63 -10.98 -1.61 2.19
CA ILE A 63 -11.21 -1.78 0.73
C ILE A 63 -12.39 -2.74 0.49
N ILE A 64 -12.43 -3.86 1.19
CA ILE A 64 -13.53 -4.84 1.09
C ILE A 64 -14.85 -4.21 1.55
N ALA A 65 -14.85 -3.47 2.66
CA ALA A 65 -16.05 -2.79 3.14
C ALA A 65 -16.57 -1.76 2.12
N PHE A 66 -15.69 -0.96 1.51
CA PHE A 66 -16.08 -0.01 0.45
C PHE A 66 -16.61 -0.71 -0.80
N ASP A 67 -16.10 -1.89 -1.15
CA ASP A 67 -16.62 -2.67 -2.26
C ASP A 67 -18.06 -3.18 -1.96
N TYR A 68 -18.31 -3.68 -0.74
CA TYR A 68 -19.65 -4.07 -0.31
C TYR A 68 -20.63 -2.88 -0.28
N LEU A 69 -20.19 -1.71 0.23
CA LEU A 69 -20.98 -0.49 0.19
C LEU A 69 -21.34 -0.08 -1.24
N LYS A 70 -20.35 -0.13 -2.15
CA LYS A 70 -20.55 0.20 -3.57
C LYS A 70 -21.54 -0.72 -4.27
N ARG A 71 -21.55 -2.00 -3.89
CA ARG A 71 -22.49 -3.01 -4.43
C ARG A 71 -23.87 -2.97 -3.75
N GLY A 72 -24.02 -2.18 -2.69
CA GLY A 72 -25.27 -2.11 -1.91
C GLY A 72 -25.54 -3.35 -1.06
N GLU A 73 -24.53 -4.15 -0.77
CA GLU A 73 -24.64 -5.36 0.06
C GLU A 73 -24.63 -5.02 1.55
N ILE A 74 -24.05 -3.87 1.91
CA ILE A 74 -24.15 -3.26 3.23
C ILE A 74 -24.42 -1.76 3.06
N SER A 75 -24.91 -1.11 4.13
CA SER A 75 -25.07 0.34 4.23
C SER A 75 -24.21 0.91 5.37
N LEU A 76 -23.99 2.22 5.38
CA LEU A 76 -23.25 2.90 6.46
C LEU A 76 -24.00 2.83 7.80
N GLU A 77 -25.33 2.71 7.74
CA GLU A 77 -26.23 2.64 8.89
C GLU A 77 -26.34 1.23 9.47
N ASP A 78 -25.95 0.20 8.71
CA ASP A 78 -25.98 -1.18 9.21
C ASP A 78 -25.13 -1.32 10.45
N LYS A 79 -25.62 -2.07 11.43
CA LYS A 79 -24.97 -2.23 12.72
C LYS A 79 -24.46 -3.64 12.91
N PHE A 80 -23.30 -3.73 13.50
CA PHE A 80 -22.69 -4.98 13.93
C PHE A 80 -22.68 -5.05 15.44
N LEU A 81 -23.13 -6.20 15.96
CA LEU A 81 -23.01 -6.52 17.38
C LEU A 81 -21.56 -6.94 17.67
N ILE A 82 -20.94 -6.34 18.67
CA ILE A 82 -19.58 -6.64 19.07
C ILE A 82 -19.55 -7.94 19.87
N SER A 83 -18.91 -8.97 19.30
CA SER A 83 -18.74 -10.25 19.97
C SER A 83 -17.72 -10.17 21.11
N GLU A 84 -17.84 -11.10 22.09
CA GLU A 84 -16.83 -11.28 23.14
C GLU A 84 -15.41 -11.41 22.58
N GLU A 85 -15.24 -12.15 21.48
CA GLU A 85 -13.93 -12.36 20.84
C GLU A 85 -13.36 -11.04 20.30
N ALA A 86 -14.16 -10.23 19.60
CA ALA A 86 -13.74 -8.92 19.09
C ALA A 86 -13.39 -7.97 20.25
N TRP A 87 -14.19 -7.94 21.30
CA TRP A 87 -13.91 -7.14 22.48
C TRP A 87 -12.62 -7.58 23.20
N ARG A 88 -12.38 -8.88 23.33
CA ARG A 88 -11.14 -9.40 23.95
C ARG A 88 -9.87 -8.96 23.21
N LEU A 89 -9.94 -8.70 21.89
CA LEU A 89 -8.84 -8.18 21.09
C LEU A 89 -8.64 -6.68 21.27
N SER A 90 -9.58 -5.96 21.87
CA SER A 90 -9.49 -4.50 22.13
C SER A 90 -8.71 -4.12 23.41
N LYS A 91 -8.02 -5.07 24.03
CA LYS A 91 -7.27 -4.85 25.28
C LYS A 91 -6.05 -3.95 25.10
N PRO A 92 -5.49 -3.40 26.22
CA PRO A 92 -4.31 -2.54 26.17
C PRO A 92 -3.15 -3.15 25.40
N GLY A 93 -2.54 -2.37 24.51
CA GLY A 93 -1.46 -2.80 23.63
C GLY A 93 -1.87 -2.97 22.16
N TYR A 94 -3.16 -2.96 21.88
CA TYR A 94 -3.70 -2.98 20.52
C TYR A 94 -4.33 -1.61 20.18
N SER A 95 -4.25 -1.23 18.90
CA SER A 95 -5.02 -0.08 18.40
C SER A 95 -6.48 -0.51 18.25
N SER A 96 -7.36 0.10 19.02
CA SER A 96 -8.79 -0.24 19.06
C SER A 96 -9.68 0.97 19.33
N MET A 97 -10.97 0.85 19.01
CA MET A 97 -11.99 1.89 19.26
C MET A 97 -12.49 1.91 20.71
N PHE A 98 -12.04 1.01 21.59
CA PHE A 98 -12.50 0.89 22.98
C PHE A 98 -14.02 0.65 23.11
N ILE A 99 -14.65 -0.04 22.17
CA ILE A 99 -16.05 -0.45 22.23
C ILE A 99 -16.22 -1.66 23.16
N MET A 100 -17.39 -1.74 23.79
CA MET A 100 -17.68 -2.80 24.75
C MET A 100 -18.31 -4.02 24.06
N GLU A 101 -18.20 -5.16 24.71
CA GLU A 101 -18.96 -6.34 24.34
C GLU A 101 -20.47 -6.06 24.33
N ASN A 102 -21.18 -6.57 23.34
CA ASN A 102 -22.60 -6.37 23.07
C ASN A 102 -23.00 -4.95 22.65
N ASP A 103 -22.05 -4.03 22.43
CA ASP A 103 -22.37 -2.77 21.77
C ASP A 103 -22.76 -3.02 20.30
N GLU A 104 -23.69 -2.20 19.79
CA GLU A 104 -24.04 -2.13 18.38
C GLU A 104 -23.37 -0.94 17.72
N ILE A 105 -22.47 -1.19 16.76
CA ILE A 105 -21.69 -0.14 16.09
C ILE A 105 -22.01 -0.14 14.60
N SER A 106 -22.32 1.04 14.04
CA SER A 106 -22.56 1.20 12.62
C SER A 106 -21.31 0.99 11.78
N VAL A 107 -21.50 0.57 10.53
CA VAL A 107 -20.42 0.45 9.51
C VAL A 107 -19.65 1.76 9.40
N GLU A 108 -20.36 2.90 9.38
CA GLU A 108 -19.75 4.23 9.35
C GLU A 108 -18.74 4.43 10.49
N ASN A 109 -19.13 4.10 11.71
CA ASN A 109 -18.26 4.27 12.88
C ASN A 109 -17.11 3.28 12.89
N LEU A 110 -17.33 2.03 12.46
CA LEU A 110 -16.27 1.03 12.33
C LEU A 110 -15.20 1.44 11.30
N LEU A 111 -15.58 2.15 10.25
CA LEU A 111 -14.64 2.66 9.24
C LEU A 111 -13.86 3.89 9.70
N LYS A 112 -14.36 4.63 10.70
CA LYS A 112 -13.71 5.82 11.28
C LYS A 112 -12.73 5.48 12.41
N GLY A 113 -12.87 4.34 13.06
CA GLY A 113 -12.05 3.88 14.19
C GLY A 113 -10.95 2.95 13.78
#